data_9246a4a8b492e8126a7a6d97caaf8b88
#
_entry.id   9246a4a8b492e8126a7a6d97caaf8b88
#
_cell.length_a   1.000
_cell.length_b   1.000
_cell.length_c   1.000
_cell.angle_alpha   90.00
_cell.angle_beta   90.00
_cell.angle_gamma   90.00
#
_symmetry.space_group_name_H-M   'P 1'
#
loop_
_entity.id
_entity.type
_entity.pdbx_description
1 polymer ?
#
loop_
_entity_poly.entity_id
_entity_poly.type
_entity_poly.pdbx_seq_one_letter_code
_entity_poly.pdbx_strand_id
1 'polypeptide(L)'
;RMISQTAAMMFLTTRTETEALLLEQNLIKQLKPHFNVLLRDDKSFPNILVTDHPFPQIKKHRGARKEKGSYYGPFASAGAVNRTLNQLQRVFLLRNCSDAMFASRTRPCLLYQIKRCAAPCVGKVSEADYATLVTDAERFLQGRNTDVQASLAAEMAIAAEAMEYERAAALRDR
;
A
#
# COMPACT_ATOMS: atom_id res chain seq x y z
N ARG A 1 8.19 16.20 -38.26
CA ARG A 1 8.89 17.11 -37.33
C ARG A 1 9.73 16.33 -36.31
N MET A 2 9.18 15.35 -35.58
CA MET A 2 9.94 14.47 -34.68
C MET A 2 10.97 13.63 -35.45
N ILE A 3 10.55 12.95 -36.52
CA ILE A 3 11.41 12.07 -37.33
C ILE A 3 12.61 12.81 -37.92
N SER A 4 12.43 14.06 -38.40
CA SER A 4 13.52 14.85 -38.96
C SER A 4 14.58 15.29 -37.95
N GLN A 5 14.36 15.13 -36.66
CA GLN A 5 15.28 15.46 -35.58
C GLN A 5 15.80 14.19 -34.86
N THR A 6 15.37 13.00 -35.29
CA THR A 6 15.82 11.74 -34.70
C THR A 6 17.21 11.38 -35.23
N ALA A 7 18.17 11.29 -34.35
CA ALA A 7 19.55 10.89 -34.67
C ALA A 7 19.74 9.36 -34.54
N ALA A 8 19.11 8.75 -33.58
CA ALA A 8 19.17 7.30 -33.34
C ALA A 8 17.87 6.77 -32.70
N MET A 9 17.63 5.50 -32.85
CA MET A 9 16.51 4.80 -32.22
C MET A 9 17.04 3.65 -31.37
N MET A 10 16.60 3.59 -30.12
CA MET A 10 16.90 2.51 -29.20
C MET A 10 15.60 2.01 -28.60
N PHE A 11 15.48 0.70 -28.38
CA PHE A 11 14.32 0.11 -27.73
C PHE A 11 14.76 -0.74 -26.54
N LEU A 12 13.93 -0.70 -25.50
CA LEU A 12 14.07 -1.48 -24.30
C LEU A 12 12.91 -2.47 -24.19
N THR A 13 13.21 -3.72 -23.94
CA THR A 13 12.20 -4.77 -23.77
C THR A 13 11.92 -5.01 -22.28
N THR A 14 10.68 -5.25 -21.93
CA THR A 14 10.22 -5.60 -20.58
C THR A 14 9.47 -6.94 -20.62
N ARG A 15 9.28 -7.57 -19.46
CA ARG A 15 8.59 -8.85 -19.37
C ARG A 15 7.06 -8.72 -19.49
N THR A 16 6.52 -7.56 -19.09
CA THR A 16 5.08 -7.31 -19.07
C THR A 16 4.76 -5.92 -19.58
N GLU A 17 3.53 -5.73 -20.10
CA GLU A 17 3.01 -4.42 -20.50
C GLU A 17 3.01 -3.42 -19.34
N THR A 18 2.70 -3.87 -18.15
CA THR A 18 2.72 -3.02 -16.94
C THR A 18 4.12 -2.47 -16.65
N GLU A 19 5.15 -3.29 -16.78
CA GLU A 19 6.55 -2.85 -16.66
C GLU A 19 6.93 -1.85 -17.75
N ALA A 20 6.47 -2.08 -18.99
CA ALA A 20 6.71 -1.16 -20.11
C ALA A 20 6.11 0.22 -19.83
N LEU A 21 4.86 0.30 -19.37
CA LEU A 21 4.19 1.55 -19.03
C LEU A 21 4.90 2.29 -17.88
N LEU A 22 5.38 1.55 -16.88
CA LEU A 22 6.13 2.14 -15.75
C LEU A 22 7.48 2.68 -16.21
N LEU A 23 8.18 1.92 -17.06
CA LEU A 23 9.48 2.33 -17.64
C LEU A 23 9.33 3.56 -18.51
N GLU A 24 8.33 3.57 -19.40
CA GLU A 24 8.01 4.72 -20.27
C GLU A 24 7.80 5.98 -19.44
N GLN A 25 6.95 5.92 -18.42
CA GLN A 25 6.69 7.08 -17.57
C GLN A 25 7.95 7.57 -16.84
N ASN A 26 8.76 6.65 -16.32
CA ASN A 26 10.00 7.01 -15.64
C ASN A 26 10.97 7.72 -16.61
N LEU A 27 11.12 7.20 -17.83
CA LEU A 27 11.97 7.81 -18.86
C LEU A 27 11.44 9.19 -19.29
N ILE A 28 10.13 9.35 -19.48
CA ILE A 28 9.53 10.64 -19.82
C ILE A 28 9.79 11.69 -18.72
N LYS A 29 9.68 11.29 -17.44
CA LYS A 29 9.95 12.20 -16.32
C LYS A 29 11.42 12.53 -16.16
N GLN A 30 12.28 11.57 -16.37
CA GLN A 30 13.73 11.74 -16.26
C GLN A 30 14.30 12.57 -17.42
N LEU A 31 13.94 12.21 -18.65
CA LEU A 31 14.51 12.80 -19.87
C LEU A 31 13.73 14.02 -20.36
N LYS A 32 12.47 14.21 -19.93
CA LYS A 32 11.58 15.31 -20.33
C LYS A 32 11.58 15.56 -21.85
N PRO A 33 11.34 14.53 -22.68
CA PRO A 33 11.48 14.63 -24.13
C PRO A 33 10.53 15.69 -24.72
N HIS A 34 11.05 16.46 -25.66
CA HIS A 34 10.35 17.65 -26.23
C HIS A 34 9.03 17.30 -26.91
N PHE A 35 8.95 16.15 -27.57
CA PHE A 35 7.79 15.75 -28.36
C PHE A 35 6.71 14.97 -27.57
N ASN A 36 7.01 14.52 -26.35
CA ASN A 36 6.00 13.89 -25.49
C ASN A 36 5.19 14.96 -24.77
N VAL A 37 3.95 15.16 -25.20
CA VAL A 37 3.00 16.10 -24.57
C VAL A 37 2.27 15.43 -23.40
N LEU A 38 1.88 14.17 -23.55
CA LEU A 38 1.23 13.37 -22.50
C LEU A 38 2.27 12.94 -21.46
N LEU A 39 1.85 12.79 -20.22
CA LEU A 39 2.64 12.33 -19.06
C LEU A 39 3.73 13.32 -18.59
N ARG A 40 3.82 14.51 -19.17
CA ARG A 40 4.70 15.59 -18.68
C ARG A 40 4.19 16.21 -17.39
N ASP A 41 2.85 16.30 -17.27
CA ASP A 41 2.19 16.84 -16.09
C ASP A 41 2.36 15.93 -14.87
N ASP A 42 2.06 16.47 -13.67
CA ASP A 42 2.17 15.82 -12.36
C ASP A 42 1.27 14.57 -12.15
N LYS A 43 0.61 14.09 -13.22
CA LYS A 43 -0.17 12.85 -13.17
C LYS A 43 0.76 11.65 -13.09
N SER A 44 1.45 11.55 -11.96
CA SER A 44 2.25 10.36 -11.61
C SER A 44 1.35 9.15 -11.39
N PHE A 45 1.89 7.96 -11.60
CA PHE A 45 1.24 6.74 -11.14
C PHE A 45 1.01 6.82 -9.62
N PRO A 46 -0.12 6.31 -9.13
CA PRO A 46 -0.41 6.35 -7.71
C PRO A 46 0.52 5.42 -6.94
N ASN A 47 0.80 5.80 -5.70
CA ASN A 47 1.53 5.02 -4.72
C ASN A 47 0.62 4.72 -3.53
N ILE A 48 0.98 3.74 -2.72
CA ILE A 48 0.46 3.56 -1.37
C ILE A 48 1.41 4.27 -0.42
N LEU A 49 0.87 5.15 0.42
CA LEU A 49 1.60 5.83 1.48
C LEU A 49 1.21 5.22 2.82
N VAL A 50 2.20 4.84 3.60
CA VAL A 50 2.12 4.57 5.04
C VAL A 50 2.69 5.78 5.74
N THR A 51 1.86 6.52 6.49
CA THR A 51 2.27 7.80 7.10
C THR A 51 3.16 7.61 8.32
N ASP A 52 4.00 8.61 8.61
CA ASP A 52 4.84 8.67 9.81
C ASP A 52 4.00 9.16 11.02
N HIS A 53 3.45 8.22 11.78
CA HIS A 53 2.60 8.48 12.95
C HIS A 53 2.67 7.27 13.90
N PRO A 54 2.50 7.39 15.24
CA PRO A 54 2.45 6.25 16.16
C PRO A 54 1.44 5.17 15.73
N PHE A 55 0.33 5.59 15.14
CA PHE A 55 -0.62 4.73 14.45
C PHE A 55 -0.68 5.11 12.96
N PRO A 56 0.21 4.58 12.08
CA PRO A 56 0.26 4.97 10.67
C PRO A 56 -1.08 4.79 9.95
N GLN A 57 -1.41 5.76 9.08
CA GLN A 57 -2.51 5.66 8.13
C GLN A 57 -2.01 5.04 6.84
N ILE A 58 -2.81 4.15 6.21
CA ILE A 58 -2.59 3.74 4.83
C ILE A 58 -3.52 4.51 3.90
N LYS A 59 -2.95 5.09 2.85
CA LYS A 59 -3.72 5.84 1.86
C LYS A 59 -3.10 5.82 0.48
N LYS A 60 -3.93 6.09 -0.53
CA LYS A 60 -3.47 6.35 -1.88
C LYS A 60 -2.84 7.74 -1.95
N HIS A 61 -1.64 7.83 -2.50
CA HIS A 61 -0.95 9.09 -2.78
C HIS A 61 -0.65 9.23 -4.28
N ARG A 62 -0.74 10.45 -4.79
CA ARG A 62 -0.38 10.79 -6.16
C ARG A 62 0.28 12.17 -6.19
N GLY A 63 1.28 12.34 -7.03
CA GLY A 63 2.02 13.60 -7.16
C GLY A 63 3.30 13.63 -6.33
N ALA A 64 3.75 14.82 -5.95
CA ALA A 64 5.01 15.02 -5.22
C ALA A 64 4.96 14.39 -3.81
N ARG A 65 6.03 13.72 -3.42
CA ARG A 65 6.16 13.07 -2.10
C ARG A 65 6.46 14.11 -1.01
N LYS A 66 5.46 14.89 -0.63
CA LYS A 66 5.58 15.96 0.39
C LYS A 66 5.28 15.47 1.81
N GLU A 67 4.49 14.43 1.96
CA GLU A 67 4.14 13.87 3.26
C GLU A 67 5.24 12.92 3.76
N LYS A 68 5.52 12.94 5.06
CA LYS A 68 6.45 12.00 5.68
C LYS A 68 5.83 10.60 5.75
N GLY A 69 6.63 9.58 5.50
CA GLY A 69 6.22 8.18 5.52
C GLY A 69 6.86 7.35 4.41
N SER A 70 6.48 6.08 4.37
CA SER A 70 6.96 5.10 3.41
C SER A 70 6.05 5.04 2.18
N TYR A 71 6.64 5.13 0.98
CA TYR A 71 5.92 5.11 -0.29
C TYR A 71 6.18 3.81 -1.04
N TYR A 72 5.12 3.08 -1.33
CA TYR A 72 5.14 1.80 -2.05
C TYR A 72 4.50 1.94 -3.44
N GLY A 73 5.13 1.40 -4.44
CA GLY A 73 4.74 1.52 -5.85
C GLY A 73 5.86 2.13 -6.69
N PRO A 74 5.61 2.62 -7.88
CA PRO A 74 4.31 3.04 -8.43
C PRO A 74 3.42 1.88 -8.89
N PHE A 75 2.10 2.11 -8.87
CA PHE A 75 1.10 1.17 -9.39
C PHE A 75 0.58 1.64 -10.75
N ALA A 76 0.45 0.74 -11.71
CA ALA A 76 0.02 1.07 -13.07
C ALA A 76 -1.38 1.69 -13.15
N SER A 77 -2.27 1.42 -12.19
CA SER A 77 -3.61 1.99 -12.18
C SER A 77 -4.13 2.35 -10.78
N ALA A 78 -5.01 3.35 -10.73
CA ALA A 78 -5.71 3.71 -9.49
C ALA A 78 -6.61 2.58 -8.96
N GLY A 79 -7.16 1.76 -9.87
CA GLY A 79 -7.95 0.59 -9.51
C GLY A 79 -7.11 -0.49 -8.81
N ALA A 80 -5.87 -0.72 -9.26
CA ALA A 80 -4.95 -1.63 -8.62
C ALA A 80 -4.65 -1.18 -7.18
N VAL A 81 -4.30 0.11 -6.98
CA VAL A 81 -4.07 0.67 -5.64
C VAL A 81 -5.28 0.49 -4.73
N ASN A 82 -6.49 0.79 -5.20
CA ASN A 82 -7.68 0.64 -4.38
C ASN A 82 -7.94 -0.82 -3.99
N ARG A 83 -7.71 -1.77 -4.90
CA ARG A 83 -7.82 -3.21 -4.58
C ARG A 83 -6.79 -3.61 -3.52
N THR A 84 -5.53 -3.21 -3.69
CA THR A 84 -4.46 -3.50 -2.72
C THR A 84 -4.76 -2.87 -1.35
N LEU A 85 -5.21 -1.61 -1.29
CA LEU A 85 -5.61 -0.97 -0.03
C LEU A 85 -6.75 -1.72 0.67
N ASN A 86 -7.76 -2.17 -0.09
CA ASN A 86 -8.85 -2.97 0.46
C ASN A 86 -8.35 -4.31 1.02
N GLN A 87 -7.41 -4.96 0.35
CA GLN A 87 -6.79 -6.20 0.83
C GLN A 87 -5.97 -5.94 2.11
N LEU A 88 -5.12 -4.92 2.12
CA LEU A 88 -4.33 -4.55 3.29
C LEU A 88 -5.20 -4.26 4.52
N GLN A 89 -6.33 -3.58 4.34
CA GLN A 89 -7.28 -3.33 5.42
C GLN A 89 -7.94 -4.62 5.94
N ARG A 90 -8.20 -5.60 5.06
CA ARG A 90 -8.79 -6.89 5.48
C ARG A 90 -7.80 -7.75 6.25
N VAL A 91 -6.55 -7.77 5.80
CA VAL A 91 -5.50 -8.65 6.35
C VAL A 91 -4.84 -8.01 7.57
N PHE A 92 -4.44 -6.75 7.50
CA PHE A 92 -3.62 -6.10 8.54
C PHE A 92 -4.40 -5.10 9.40
N LEU A 93 -5.71 -4.91 9.16
CA LEU A 93 -6.62 -4.09 9.96
C LEU A 93 -6.15 -2.63 10.15
N LEU A 94 -5.43 -2.08 9.18
CA LEU A 94 -4.84 -0.74 9.26
C LEU A 94 -5.88 0.36 9.04
N ARG A 95 -5.72 1.47 9.75
CA ARG A 95 -6.60 2.63 9.60
C ARG A 95 -6.37 3.35 8.26
N ASN A 96 -7.44 3.90 7.70
CA ASN A 96 -7.40 4.77 6.53
C ASN A 96 -7.95 6.18 6.81
N CYS A 97 -8.43 6.44 8.04
CA CYS A 97 -8.96 7.73 8.42
C CYS A 97 -7.84 8.77 8.61
N SER A 98 -8.15 10.05 8.33
CA SER A 98 -7.22 11.16 8.58
C SER A 98 -6.90 11.35 10.06
N ASP A 99 -5.78 12.01 10.37
CA ASP A 99 -5.36 12.23 11.75
C ASP A 99 -6.37 13.10 12.54
N ALA A 100 -7.00 14.08 11.88
CA ALA A 100 -8.07 14.87 12.49
C ALA A 100 -9.27 13.97 12.87
N MET A 101 -9.67 13.05 12.00
CA MET A 101 -10.74 12.11 12.29
C MET A 101 -10.33 11.08 13.35
N PHE A 102 -9.08 10.67 13.36
CA PHE A 102 -8.52 9.77 14.37
C PHE A 102 -8.59 10.40 15.76
N ALA A 103 -8.13 11.65 15.91
CA ALA A 103 -8.10 12.35 17.18
C ALA A 103 -9.49 12.71 17.73
N SER A 104 -10.49 12.88 16.86
CA SER A 104 -11.85 13.25 17.26
C SER A 104 -12.75 12.08 17.64
N ARG A 105 -12.28 10.82 17.49
CA ARG A 105 -13.10 9.64 17.73
C ARG A 105 -13.26 9.30 19.21
N THR A 106 -14.49 9.11 19.62
CA THR A 106 -14.86 8.65 20.98
C THR A 106 -15.41 7.22 20.98
N ARG A 107 -15.77 6.66 19.80
CA ARG A 107 -16.29 5.31 19.65
C ARG A 107 -15.73 4.66 18.37
N PRO A 108 -15.63 3.30 18.32
CA PRO A 108 -15.22 2.58 17.13
C PRO A 108 -16.13 2.91 15.94
N CYS A 109 -15.53 3.05 14.76
CA CYS A 109 -16.27 3.28 13.52
C CYS A 109 -16.71 1.95 12.87
N LEU A 110 -17.49 2.06 11.78
CA LEU A 110 -17.96 0.91 11.02
C LEU A 110 -16.81 -0.03 10.56
N LEU A 111 -15.65 0.52 10.20
CA LEU A 111 -14.50 -0.29 9.76
C LEU A 111 -14.04 -1.28 10.84
N TYR A 112 -14.14 -0.92 12.12
CA TYR A 112 -13.86 -1.85 13.20
C TYR A 112 -14.90 -2.97 13.26
N GLN A 113 -16.19 -2.62 13.15
CA GLN A 113 -17.29 -3.59 13.21
C GLN A 113 -17.20 -4.62 12.07
N ILE A 114 -16.82 -4.18 10.85
CA ILE A 114 -16.65 -5.07 9.69
C ILE A 114 -15.22 -5.66 9.60
N LYS A 115 -14.45 -5.63 10.70
CA LYS A 115 -13.10 -6.19 10.81
C LYS A 115 -12.14 -5.72 9.70
N ARG A 116 -12.10 -4.40 9.48
CA ARG A 116 -11.16 -3.75 8.53
C ARG A 116 -10.26 -2.70 9.17
N CYS A 117 -10.36 -2.53 10.50
CA CYS A 117 -9.52 -1.63 11.26
C CYS A 117 -9.45 -2.12 12.70
N ALA A 118 -8.26 -2.09 13.31
CA ALA A 118 -8.07 -2.48 14.71
C ALA A 118 -8.58 -1.45 15.72
N ALA A 119 -9.15 -0.31 15.27
CA ALA A 119 -9.65 0.81 16.07
C ALA A 119 -8.64 1.38 17.08
N PRO A 120 -7.43 1.75 16.66
CA PRO A 120 -6.44 2.37 17.53
C PRO A 120 -6.92 3.72 18.10
N CYS A 121 -7.82 4.42 17.41
CA CYS A 121 -8.37 5.72 17.84
C CYS A 121 -9.14 5.69 19.16
N VAL A 122 -9.55 4.51 19.62
CA VAL A 122 -10.28 4.30 20.89
C VAL A 122 -9.60 3.25 21.79
N GLY A 123 -8.30 3.03 21.57
CA GLY A 123 -7.49 2.16 22.41
C GLY A 123 -7.83 0.66 22.36
N LYS A 124 -8.43 0.17 21.25
CA LYS A 124 -8.74 -1.28 21.08
C LYS A 124 -7.52 -2.12 20.73
N VAL A 125 -6.43 -1.48 20.36
CA VAL A 125 -5.12 -2.11 20.07
C VAL A 125 -4.03 -1.22 20.67
N SER A 126 -2.99 -1.84 21.21
CA SER A 126 -1.81 -1.12 21.70
C SER A 126 -0.96 -0.57 20.54
N GLU A 127 -0.09 0.41 20.83
CA GLU A 127 0.83 0.94 19.83
C GLU A 127 1.80 -0.15 19.34
N ALA A 128 2.30 -1.00 20.24
CA ALA A 128 3.21 -2.08 19.90
C ALA A 128 2.56 -3.13 18.99
N ASP A 129 1.32 -3.56 19.31
CA ASP A 129 0.59 -4.51 18.47
C ASP A 129 0.25 -3.92 17.11
N TYR A 130 -0.13 -2.63 17.07
CA TYR A 130 -0.42 -1.94 15.81
C TYR A 130 0.85 -1.78 14.94
N ALA A 131 2.00 -1.50 15.55
CA ALA A 131 3.28 -1.44 14.85
C ALA A 131 3.66 -2.78 14.21
N THR A 132 3.32 -3.91 14.84
CA THR A 132 3.49 -5.25 14.26
C THR A 132 2.63 -5.41 13.00
N LEU A 133 1.34 -5.02 13.05
CA LEU A 133 0.46 -5.05 11.88
C LEU A 133 0.98 -4.19 10.73
N VAL A 134 1.54 -3.01 11.04
CA VAL A 134 2.16 -2.12 10.04
C VAL A 134 3.38 -2.78 9.42
N THR A 135 4.27 -3.35 10.24
CA THR A 135 5.48 -4.03 9.77
C THR A 135 5.15 -5.18 8.81
N ASP A 136 4.14 -5.98 9.12
CA ASP A 136 3.71 -7.08 8.27
C ASP A 136 3.10 -6.59 6.95
N ALA A 137 2.33 -5.50 7.00
CA ALA A 137 1.80 -4.86 5.79
C ALA A 137 2.93 -4.29 4.91
N GLU A 138 3.97 -3.72 5.51
CA GLU A 138 5.15 -3.22 4.79
C GLU A 138 5.96 -4.35 4.15
N ARG A 139 6.15 -5.48 4.87
CA ARG A 139 6.77 -6.69 4.32
C ARG A 139 6.00 -7.21 3.11
N PHE A 140 4.68 -7.27 3.20
CA PHE A 140 3.82 -7.63 2.09
C PHE A 140 4.01 -6.68 0.88
N LEU A 141 4.00 -5.37 1.10
CA LEU A 141 4.21 -4.35 0.06
C LEU A 141 5.61 -4.39 -0.56
N GLN A 142 6.60 -4.92 0.17
CA GLN A 142 7.96 -5.17 -0.31
C GLN A 142 8.10 -6.49 -1.09
N GLY A 143 7.01 -7.27 -1.24
CA GLY A 143 7.00 -8.55 -1.94
C GLY A 143 7.42 -9.76 -1.11
N ARG A 144 7.58 -9.61 0.22
CA ARG A 144 7.92 -10.72 1.14
C ARG A 144 6.66 -11.48 1.58
N ASN A 145 5.88 -11.95 0.62
CA ASN A 145 4.59 -12.58 0.89
C ASN A 145 4.74 -13.92 1.61
N THR A 146 5.78 -14.68 1.29
CA THR A 146 6.07 -15.97 1.94
C THR A 146 6.34 -15.83 3.43
N ASP A 147 7.07 -14.78 3.84
CA ASP A 147 7.40 -14.53 5.24
C ASP A 147 6.13 -14.18 6.04
N VAL A 148 5.26 -13.35 5.46
CA VAL A 148 3.98 -12.97 6.07
C VAL A 148 3.06 -14.18 6.20
N GLN A 149 2.96 -15.02 5.16
CA GLN A 149 2.17 -16.26 5.22
C GLN A 149 2.68 -17.23 6.28
N ALA A 150 4.00 -17.40 6.38
CA ALA A 150 4.61 -18.26 7.39
C ALA A 150 4.32 -17.75 8.81
N SER A 151 4.41 -16.43 9.04
CA SER A 151 4.08 -15.82 10.34
C SER A 151 2.61 -16.05 10.73
N LEU A 152 1.67 -15.78 9.83
CA LEU A 152 0.24 -15.99 10.06
C LEU A 152 -0.10 -17.47 10.29
N ALA A 153 0.54 -18.38 9.56
CA ALA A 153 0.38 -19.82 9.76
C ALA A 153 0.89 -20.29 11.13
N ALA A 154 2.02 -19.75 11.58
CA ALA A 154 2.57 -20.05 12.91
C ALA A 154 1.66 -19.54 14.03
N GLU A 155 1.15 -18.29 13.92
CA GLU A 155 0.21 -17.73 14.88
C GLU A 155 -1.12 -18.51 14.92
N MET A 156 -1.60 -18.96 13.77
CA MET A 156 -2.80 -19.81 13.66
C MET A 156 -2.60 -21.15 14.38
N ALA A 157 -1.42 -21.78 14.21
CA ALA A 157 -1.11 -23.03 14.86
C ALA A 157 -1.07 -22.88 16.39
N ILE A 158 -0.40 -21.83 16.89
CA ILE A 158 -0.36 -21.50 18.34
C ILE A 158 -1.77 -21.28 18.89
N ALA A 159 -2.63 -20.52 18.19
CA ALA A 159 -3.99 -20.29 18.62
C ALA A 159 -4.82 -21.58 18.61
N ALA A 160 -4.61 -22.48 17.66
CA ALA A 160 -5.26 -23.77 17.59
C ALA A 160 -4.84 -24.71 18.75
N GLU A 161 -3.55 -24.74 19.08
CA GLU A 161 -3.00 -25.50 20.23
C GLU A 161 -3.56 -24.98 21.55
N ALA A 162 -3.76 -23.66 21.68
CA ALA A 162 -4.37 -23.05 22.84
C ALA A 162 -5.92 -23.22 22.88
N MET A 163 -6.50 -23.94 21.92
CA MET A 163 -7.97 -24.14 21.74
C MET A 163 -8.72 -22.80 21.46
N GLU A 164 -8.03 -21.75 21.04
CA GLU A 164 -8.60 -20.46 20.65
C GLU A 164 -9.12 -20.52 19.19
N TYR A 165 -10.08 -21.39 18.91
CA TYR A 165 -10.53 -21.71 17.55
C TYR A 165 -11.06 -20.51 16.77
N GLU A 166 -11.74 -19.59 17.43
CA GLU A 166 -12.24 -18.34 16.77
C GLU A 166 -11.09 -17.44 16.32
N ARG A 167 -10.02 -17.37 17.11
CA ARG A 167 -8.80 -16.65 16.76
C ARG A 167 -8.05 -17.34 15.63
N ALA A 168 -7.91 -18.68 15.71
CA ALA A 168 -7.31 -19.47 14.64
C ALA A 168 -8.08 -19.33 13.31
N ALA A 169 -9.41 -19.34 13.34
CA ALA A 169 -10.24 -19.12 12.17
C ALA A 169 -10.06 -17.70 11.59
N ALA A 170 -9.99 -16.68 12.45
CA ALA A 170 -9.74 -15.30 12.01
C ALA A 170 -8.36 -15.14 11.35
N LEU A 171 -7.34 -15.83 11.84
CA LEU A 171 -5.99 -15.84 11.25
C LEU A 171 -5.95 -16.58 9.91
N ARG A 172 -6.69 -17.70 9.78
CA ARG A 172 -6.84 -18.42 8.50
C ARG A 172 -7.50 -17.55 7.42
N ASP A 173 -8.50 -16.77 7.80
CA ASP A 173 -9.28 -15.94 6.87
C ASP A 173 -8.57 -14.63 6.48
N ARG A 174 -7.44 -14.33 7.10
CA ARG A 174 -6.51 -13.22 6.76
C ARG A 174 -5.51 -13.63 5.70
#